data_fdb7473836ccc9b3a1ba82ecf4135cb9
#
_entry.id   fdb7473836ccc9b3a1ba82ecf4135cb9
#
_cell.length_a   1.000
_cell.length_b   1.000
_cell.length_c   1.000
_cell.angle_alpha   90.00
_cell.angle_beta   90.00
_cell.angle_gamma   90.00
#
_symmetry.space_group_name_H-M   'P 1'
#
loop_
_entity.id
_entity.type
_entity.pdbx_description
1 polymer ?
#
loop_
_entity_poly.entity_id
_entity_poly.type
_entity_poly.pdbx_seq_one_letter_code
_entity_poly.pdbx_strand_id
1 'polypeptide(L)'
;ENVDLVEWRADWFLEATGNMARAKESACVGNVIDLDKMADVAWKLREILGDLPLLFTFRTAAEGGEQKIAREEYVRLNVRLAMSGHVDLVDVELSAGEEAVREAICAAHENGVKVIASSHDFEKTPAREEIVGRLKRKQGFGADILKIAVMPENRRDVLTLLGATEEMYTNYADRPLITMSMGKLGAVSRVCGETFGSAVTFGAVGNASAPGQMEAGRLREALELLHGNKKL
;
A
#
# COMPACT_ATOMS: atom_id res chain seq x y z
N GLU A 1 10.20 3.55 17.63
CA GLU A 1 11.29 4.53 17.41
C GLU A 1 11.82 4.54 15.97
N ASN A 2 11.64 3.46 15.20
CA ASN A 2 12.23 3.32 13.84
C ASN A 2 11.21 3.46 12.70
N VAL A 3 9.97 3.84 12.98
CA VAL A 3 8.90 3.95 11.99
C VAL A 3 8.06 5.21 12.25
N ASP A 4 7.57 5.83 11.17
CA ASP A 4 6.74 7.02 11.20
C ASP A 4 5.27 6.68 10.95
N LEU A 5 4.99 5.46 10.47
CA LEU A 5 3.67 4.95 10.12
C LEU A 5 3.70 3.42 10.19
N VAL A 6 2.61 2.80 10.63
CA VAL A 6 2.45 1.34 10.64
C VAL A 6 1.43 0.92 9.59
N GLU A 7 1.79 -0.03 8.73
CA GLU A 7 0.85 -0.69 7.82
C GLU A 7 0.34 -2.00 8.43
N TRP A 8 -0.97 -2.14 8.57
CA TRP A 8 -1.61 -3.40 8.92
C TRP A 8 -2.05 -4.14 7.66
N ARG A 9 -1.41 -5.27 7.36
CA ARG A 9 -1.77 -6.20 6.28
C ARG A 9 -2.87 -7.14 6.73
N ALA A 10 -4.09 -6.72 6.50
CA ALA A 10 -5.30 -7.40 6.97
C ALA A 10 -5.58 -8.73 6.24
N ASP A 11 -5.10 -8.88 5.00
CA ASP A 11 -5.15 -10.13 4.24
C ASP A 11 -4.41 -11.27 4.94
N TRP A 12 -3.28 -11.00 5.60
CA TRP A 12 -2.53 -11.98 6.38
C TRP A 12 -3.23 -12.35 7.69
N PHE A 13 -3.89 -11.38 8.33
CA PHE A 13 -4.64 -11.64 9.56
C PHE A 13 -5.78 -12.65 9.34
N LEU A 14 -6.47 -12.57 8.21
CA LEU A 14 -7.55 -13.49 7.87
C LEU A 14 -7.05 -14.92 7.63
N GLU A 15 -5.86 -15.07 7.05
CA GLU A 15 -5.20 -16.37 6.89
C GLU A 15 -4.85 -16.98 8.25
N ALA A 16 -4.19 -16.21 9.11
CA ALA A 16 -3.71 -16.67 10.42
C ALA A 16 -4.83 -17.05 11.38
N THR A 17 -6.03 -16.47 11.25
CA THR A 17 -7.16 -16.73 12.17
C THR A 17 -8.04 -17.91 11.80
N GLY A 18 -7.69 -18.67 10.73
CA GLY A 18 -8.39 -19.93 10.37
C GLY A 18 -9.84 -19.75 9.89
N ASN A 19 -10.29 -18.54 9.62
CA ASN A 19 -11.60 -18.28 8.99
C ASN A 19 -11.71 -18.90 7.58
N MET A 20 -10.60 -19.39 7.00
CA MET A 20 -10.56 -20.16 5.76
C MET A 20 -11.12 -21.60 5.89
N ALA A 21 -11.19 -22.18 7.06
CA ALA A 21 -11.60 -23.58 7.22
C ALA A 21 -13.08 -23.86 6.90
N ARG A 22 -13.95 -22.84 7.00
CA ARG A 22 -15.38 -22.97 6.67
C ARG A 22 -15.70 -22.85 5.17
N ALA A 23 -14.82 -22.28 4.37
CA ALA A 23 -15.08 -22.09 2.94
C ALA A 23 -14.80 -23.34 2.07
N LYS A 24 -14.10 -24.33 2.61
CA LYS A 24 -13.82 -25.58 1.86
C LYS A 24 -15.03 -26.52 1.71
N GLU A 25 -16.07 -26.33 2.53
CA GLU A 25 -17.26 -27.23 2.51
C GLU A 25 -18.48 -26.66 1.78
N SER A 26 -18.45 -25.42 1.29
CA SER A 26 -19.57 -24.85 0.51
C SER A 26 -19.07 -24.22 -0.78
N ALA A 27 -19.33 -24.90 -1.89
CA ALA A 27 -18.88 -24.52 -3.23
C ALA A 27 -19.55 -23.25 -3.82
N CYS A 28 -20.35 -22.50 -3.06
CA CYS A 28 -21.17 -21.40 -3.56
C CYS A 28 -21.19 -20.12 -2.72
N VAL A 29 -20.41 -19.99 -1.65
CA VAL A 29 -20.36 -18.75 -0.86
C VAL A 29 -18.92 -18.32 -0.69
N GLY A 30 -18.53 -17.20 -1.32
CA GLY A 30 -17.23 -16.56 -1.10
C GLY A 30 -17.03 -16.30 0.41
N ASN A 31 -15.77 -16.27 0.85
CA ASN A 31 -15.44 -15.98 2.24
C ASN A 31 -16.06 -14.63 2.63
N VAL A 32 -17.07 -14.65 3.50
CA VAL A 32 -17.66 -13.42 4.03
C VAL A 32 -16.71 -12.92 5.11
N ILE A 33 -16.12 -11.75 4.87
CA ILE A 33 -15.28 -11.08 5.86
C ILE A 33 -16.17 -10.48 6.94
N ASP A 34 -15.86 -10.83 8.19
CA ASP A 34 -16.49 -10.22 9.36
C ASP A 34 -15.96 -8.79 9.55
N LEU A 35 -16.71 -7.82 9.03
CA LEU A 35 -16.32 -6.41 9.02
C LEU A 35 -16.23 -5.82 10.42
N ASP A 36 -17.06 -6.29 11.37
CA ASP A 36 -17.03 -5.80 12.75
C ASP A 36 -15.82 -6.32 13.49
N LYS A 37 -15.46 -7.59 13.29
CA LYS A 37 -14.20 -8.15 13.80
C LYS A 37 -12.98 -7.40 13.25
N MET A 38 -13.01 -6.98 11.99
CA MET A 38 -11.92 -6.18 11.41
C MET A 38 -11.82 -4.80 12.08
N ALA A 39 -12.94 -4.15 12.34
CA ALA A 39 -12.98 -2.88 13.07
C ALA A 39 -12.49 -3.04 14.53
N ASP A 40 -12.85 -4.13 15.22
CA ASP A 40 -12.36 -4.45 16.57
C ASP A 40 -10.83 -4.64 16.60
N VAL A 41 -10.26 -5.25 15.58
CA VAL A 41 -8.79 -5.39 15.45
C VAL A 41 -8.13 -4.02 15.23
N ALA A 42 -8.71 -3.18 14.36
CA ALA A 42 -8.22 -1.82 14.14
C ALA A 42 -8.25 -0.99 15.44
N TRP A 43 -9.32 -1.09 16.22
CA TRP A 43 -9.41 -0.48 17.55
C TRP A 43 -8.28 -0.94 18.47
N LYS A 44 -8.04 -2.25 18.60
CA LYS A 44 -6.94 -2.79 19.42
C LYS A 44 -5.57 -2.32 18.95
N LEU A 45 -5.35 -2.24 17.64
CA LEU A 45 -4.11 -1.70 17.07
C LEU A 45 -3.95 -0.22 17.42
N ARG A 46 -5.01 0.58 17.35
CA ARG A 46 -5.02 1.98 17.75
C ARG A 46 -4.65 2.17 19.22
N GLU A 47 -5.22 1.36 20.13
CA GLU A 47 -4.87 1.38 21.55
C GLU A 47 -3.38 1.11 21.82
N ILE A 48 -2.78 0.19 21.03
CA ILE A 48 -1.36 -0.15 21.16
C ILE A 48 -0.46 0.93 20.54
N LEU A 49 -0.85 1.48 19.39
CA LEU A 49 -0.03 2.41 18.59
C LEU A 49 -0.13 3.86 19.10
N GLY A 50 -1.18 4.20 19.87
CA GLY A 50 -1.41 5.58 20.31
C GLY A 50 -1.57 6.52 19.13
N ASP A 51 -0.74 7.56 19.05
CA ASP A 51 -0.80 8.58 17.99
C ASP A 51 -0.04 8.21 16.71
N LEU A 52 0.64 7.04 16.68
CA LEU A 52 1.37 6.59 15.49
C LEU A 52 0.38 6.28 14.36
N PRO A 53 0.51 6.89 13.17
CA PRO A 53 -0.42 6.69 12.06
C PRO A 53 -0.57 5.22 11.66
N LEU A 54 -1.82 4.77 11.47
CA LEU A 54 -2.18 3.41 11.06
C LEU A 54 -2.76 3.41 9.65
N LEU A 55 -2.06 2.74 8.74
CA LEU A 55 -2.52 2.43 7.40
C LEU A 55 -3.18 1.05 7.38
N PHE A 56 -4.46 1.02 7.04
CA PHE A 56 -5.16 -0.23 6.72
C PHE A 56 -4.90 -0.65 5.28
N THR A 57 -4.46 -1.89 5.08
CA THR A 57 -4.25 -2.48 3.75
C THR A 57 -4.84 -3.88 3.69
N PHE A 58 -5.80 -4.09 2.81
CA PHE A 58 -6.19 -5.42 2.34
C PHE A 58 -5.61 -5.61 0.94
N ARG A 59 -4.46 -6.28 0.84
CA ARG A 59 -3.85 -6.61 -0.46
C ARG A 59 -4.58 -7.79 -1.06
N THR A 60 -5.15 -7.60 -2.27
CA THR A 60 -5.83 -8.68 -2.97
C THR A 60 -4.84 -9.65 -3.59
N ALA A 61 -5.26 -10.90 -3.78
CA ALA A 61 -4.44 -11.91 -4.46
C ALA A 61 -4.08 -11.52 -5.91
N ALA A 62 -4.86 -10.65 -6.54
CA ALA A 62 -4.57 -10.11 -7.88
C ALA A 62 -3.35 -9.17 -7.87
N GLU A 63 -3.03 -8.55 -6.73
CA GLU A 63 -1.88 -7.67 -6.53
C GLU A 63 -0.87 -8.23 -5.51
N GLY A 64 -0.77 -9.56 -5.41
CA GLY A 64 0.24 -10.27 -4.62
C GLY A 64 -0.07 -10.39 -3.13
N GLY A 65 -1.33 -10.27 -2.74
CA GLY A 65 -1.81 -10.59 -1.40
C GLY A 65 -2.24 -12.05 -1.25
N GLU A 66 -2.65 -12.43 -0.03
CA GLU A 66 -2.95 -13.82 0.31
C GLU A 66 -4.41 -14.19 -0.01
N GLN A 67 -5.32 -13.21 -0.12
CA GLN A 67 -6.74 -13.45 -0.19
C GLN A 67 -7.38 -12.93 -1.47
N LYS A 68 -8.32 -13.76 -2.02
CA LYS A 68 -9.26 -13.31 -3.04
C LYS A 68 -10.47 -12.68 -2.34
N ILE A 69 -10.95 -11.58 -2.89
CA ILE A 69 -12.13 -10.87 -2.40
C ILE A 69 -12.98 -10.40 -3.59
N ALA A 70 -14.30 -10.41 -3.45
CA ALA A 70 -15.18 -9.80 -4.43
C ALA A 70 -15.05 -8.27 -4.37
N ARG A 71 -15.23 -7.60 -5.50
CA ARG A 71 -15.09 -6.14 -5.60
C ARG A 71 -15.96 -5.40 -4.59
N GLU A 72 -17.21 -5.77 -4.52
CA GLU A 72 -18.18 -5.14 -3.62
C GLU A 72 -17.85 -5.35 -2.15
N GLU A 73 -17.26 -6.48 -1.81
CA GLU A 73 -16.81 -6.78 -0.45
C GLU A 73 -15.52 -6.01 -0.11
N TYR A 74 -14.62 -5.88 -1.08
CA TYR A 74 -13.40 -5.07 -0.95
C TYR A 74 -13.72 -3.60 -0.67
N VAL A 75 -14.68 -3.02 -1.41
CA VAL A 75 -15.15 -1.64 -1.18
C VAL A 75 -15.77 -1.51 0.20
N ARG A 76 -16.72 -2.41 0.55
CA ARG A 76 -17.37 -2.40 1.88
C ARG A 76 -16.37 -2.51 3.03
N LEU A 77 -15.32 -3.32 2.87
CA LEU A 77 -14.28 -3.46 3.87
C LEU A 77 -13.50 -2.15 4.05
N ASN A 78 -13.04 -1.53 2.97
CA ASN A 78 -12.33 -0.24 3.04
C ASN A 78 -13.21 0.86 3.64
N VAL A 79 -14.47 0.96 3.22
CA VAL A 79 -15.45 1.92 3.76
C VAL A 79 -15.68 1.68 5.26
N ARG A 80 -15.90 0.42 5.67
CA ARG A 80 -16.14 0.08 7.10
C ARG A 80 -14.95 0.45 7.98
N LEU A 81 -13.72 0.22 7.50
CA LEU A 81 -12.51 0.59 8.23
C LEU A 81 -12.32 2.12 8.28
N ALA A 82 -12.57 2.84 7.21
CA ALA A 82 -12.57 4.30 7.21
C ALA A 82 -13.59 4.88 8.22
N MET A 83 -14.79 4.31 8.28
CA MET A 83 -15.84 4.72 9.23
C MET A 83 -15.55 4.33 10.68
N SER A 84 -14.59 3.46 10.95
CA SER A 84 -14.32 2.96 12.30
C SER A 84 -13.73 4.02 13.25
N GLY A 85 -13.10 5.06 12.70
CA GLY A 85 -12.36 6.06 13.48
C GLY A 85 -11.02 5.56 14.06
N HIS A 86 -10.54 4.38 13.63
CA HIS A 86 -9.36 3.74 14.21
C HIS A 86 -8.18 3.67 13.25
N VAL A 87 -8.36 4.05 11.98
CA VAL A 87 -7.31 4.11 10.96
C VAL A 87 -7.16 5.53 10.43
N ASP A 88 -5.95 5.90 10.09
CA ASP A 88 -5.65 7.23 9.53
C ASP A 88 -5.61 7.20 8.00
N LEU A 89 -5.23 6.04 7.43
CA LEU A 89 -5.13 5.85 6.01
C LEU A 89 -5.73 4.50 5.60
N VAL A 90 -6.22 4.42 4.36
CA VAL A 90 -6.58 3.16 3.69
C VAL A 90 -5.84 3.04 2.36
N ASP A 91 -5.40 1.81 2.01
CA ASP A 91 -4.81 1.48 0.70
C ASP A 91 -5.91 0.96 -0.23
N VAL A 92 -6.13 1.66 -1.34
CA VAL A 92 -7.15 1.32 -2.35
C VAL A 92 -6.48 0.95 -3.65
N GLU A 93 -6.65 -0.30 -4.08
CA GLU A 93 -6.06 -0.83 -5.32
C GLU A 93 -6.80 -0.32 -6.55
N LEU A 94 -6.05 0.12 -7.56
CA LEU A 94 -6.61 0.59 -8.83
C LEU A 94 -7.33 -0.54 -9.61
N SER A 95 -6.92 -1.78 -9.40
CA SER A 95 -7.50 -2.99 -9.99
C SER A 95 -8.95 -3.24 -9.58
N ALA A 96 -9.42 -2.64 -8.48
CA ALA A 96 -10.83 -2.69 -8.07
C ALA A 96 -11.78 -2.05 -9.11
N GLY A 97 -11.24 -1.22 -10.01
CA GLY A 97 -12.01 -0.51 -11.05
C GLY A 97 -12.38 0.91 -10.63
N GLU A 98 -12.59 1.78 -11.61
CA GLU A 98 -12.74 3.23 -11.38
C GLU A 98 -13.87 3.62 -10.43
N GLU A 99 -15.03 3.01 -10.59
CA GLU A 99 -16.21 3.29 -9.77
C GLU A 99 -15.94 2.92 -8.30
N ALA A 100 -15.44 1.71 -8.06
CA ALA A 100 -15.06 1.22 -6.74
C ALA A 100 -13.97 2.08 -6.06
N VAL A 101 -12.98 2.50 -6.83
CA VAL A 101 -11.90 3.38 -6.32
C VAL A 101 -12.46 4.75 -5.92
N ARG A 102 -13.34 5.36 -6.75
CA ARG A 102 -13.96 6.64 -6.43
C ARG A 102 -14.89 6.55 -5.20
N GLU A 103 -15.67 5.47 -5.11
CA GLU A 103 -16.54 5.22 -3.96
C GLU A 103 -15.72 5.10 -2.66
N ALA A 104 -14.67 4.29 -2.67
CA ALA A 104 -13.81 4.11 -1.50
C ALA A 104 -13.07 5.41 -1.09
N ILE A 105 -12.60 6.21 -2.06
CA ILE A 105 -11.96 7.51 -1.81
C ILE A 105 -12.96 8.48 -1.19
N CYS A 106 -14.15 8.60 -1.77
CA CYS A 106 -15.19 9.51 -1.28
C CYS A 106 -15.57 9.18 0.17
N ALA A 107 -15.87 7.90 0.44
CA ALA A 107 -16.24 7.44 1.77
C ALA A 107 -15.11 7.63 2.80
N ALA A 108 -13.85 7.41 2.42
CA ALA A 108 -12.72 7.66 3.30
C ALA A 108 -12.60 9.16 3.65
N HIS A 109 -12.69 10.04 2.65
CA HIS A 109 -12.61 11.49 2.86
C HIS A 109 -13.77 12.03 3.71
N GLU A 110 -14.99 11.52 3.54
CA GLU A 110 -16.15 11.87 4.38
C GLU A 110 -15.91 11.55 5.87
N ASN A 111 -15.05 10.57 6.16
CA ASN A 111 -14.68 10.18 7.51
C ASN A 111 -13.31 10.73 7.96
N GLY A 112 -12.70 11.65 7.20
CA GLY A 112 -11.41 12.28 7.53
C GLY A 112 -10.20 11.36 7.35
N VAL A 113 -10.36 10.21 6.68
CA VAL A 113 -9.31 9.22 6.43
C VAL A 113 -8.64 9.50 5.09
N LYS A 114 -7.30 9.42 5.05
CA LYS A 114 -6.50 9.61 3.85
C LYS A 114 -6.45 8.33 3.00
N VAL A 115 -6.28 8.51 1.68
CA VAL A 115 -6.26 7.38 0.75
C VAL A 115 -4.93 7.29 0.01
N ILE A 116 -4.29 6.12 0.12
CA ILE A 116 -3.21 5.69 -0.76
C ILE A 116 -3.83 4.91 -1.93
N ALA A 117 -3.85 5.48 -3.13
CA ALA A 117 -4.24 4.70 -4.31
C ALA A 117 -3.04 3.91 -4.82
N SER A 118 -3.16 2.58 -4.85
CA SER A 118 -2.05 1.68 -5.15
C SER A 118 -2.23 0.87 -6.44
N SER A 119 -1.13 0.38 -6.97
CA SER A 119 -1.07 -0.69 -7.96
C SER A 119 0.25 -1.44 -7.85
N HIS A 120 0.21 -2.77 -8.03
CA HIS A 120 1.36 -3.65 -7.91
C HIS A 120 1.45 -4.55 -9.15
N ASP A 121 2.60 -4.49 -9.83
CA ASP A 121 2.90 -5.38 -10.96
C ASP A 121 3.99 -6.35 -10.52
N PHE A 122 3.61 -7.59 -10.26
CA PHE A 122 4.52 -8.64 -9.80
C PHE A 122 5.21 -9.37 -10.95
N GLU A 123 4.83 -9.09 -12.21
CA GLU A 123 5.36 -9.77 -13.38
C GLU A 123 6.50 -8.97 -14.04
N LYS A 124 6.35 -7.65 -14.12
CA LYS A 124 7.27 -6.79 -14.87
C LYS A 124 7.33 -5.35 -14.37
N THR A 125 8.27 -4.61 -14.92
CA THR A 125 8.27 -3.14 -14.87
C THR A 125 7.69 -2.60 -16.17
N PRO A 126 6.52 -1.94 -16.14
CA PRO A 126 5.94 -1.30 -17.32
C PRO A 126 6.84 -0.19 -17.91
N ALA A 127 6.55 0.24 -19.12
CA ALA A 127 7.21 1.39 -19.71
C ALA A 127 7.03 2.66 -18.85
N ARG A 128 8.00 3.57 -18.96
CA ARG A 128 8.03 4.82 -18.16
C ARG A 128 6.73 5.62 -18.27
N GLU A 129 6.24 5.78 -19.50
CA GLU A 129 5.01 6.52 -19.81
C GLU A 129 3.78 5.87 -19.19
N GLU A 130 3.77 4.54 -19.12
CA GLU A 130 2.68 3.78 -18.49
C GLU A 130 2.69 3.96 -16.96
N ILE A 131 3.87 3.92 -16.33
CA ILE A 131 4.04 4.17 -14.89
C ILE A 131 3.53 5.57 -14.54
N VAL A 132 3.98 6.60 -15.26
CA VAL A 132 3.53 7.99 -15.11
C VAL A 132 2.02 8.10 -15.34
N GLY A 133 1.50 7.46 -16.39
CA GLY A 133 0.07 7.44 -16.69
C GLY A 133 -0.79 6.83 -15.57
N ARG A 134 -0.33 5.70 -14.98
CA ARG A 134 -1.01 5.06 -13.83
C ARG A 134 -1.01 5.98 -12.60
N LEU A 135 0.08 6.69 -12.31
CA LEU A 135 0.17 7.64 -11.21
C LEU A 135 -0.76 8.85 -11.44
N LYS A 136 -0.78 9.42 -12.64
CA LYS A 136 -1.68 10.52 -13.00
C LYS A 136 -3.16 10.13 -12.87
N ARG A 137 -3.53 8.90 -13.26
CA ARG A 137 -4.91 8.40 -13.05
C ARG A 137 -5.30 8.37 -11.58
N LYS A 138 -4.42 7.91 -10.70
CA LYS A 138 -4.65 7.89 -9.24
C LYS A 138 -4.87 9.30 -8.70
N GLN A 139 -4.05 10.26 -9.15
CA GLN A 139 -4.23 11.68 -8.82
C GLN A 139 -5.58 12.20 -9.31
N GLY A 140 -5.99 11.85 -10.54
CA GLY A 140 -7.28 12.21 -11.11
C GLY A 140 -8.50 11.61 -10.39
N PHE A 141 -8.33 10.54 -9.61
CA PHE A 141 -9.38 10.00 -8.74
C PHE A 141 -9.49 10.74 -7.40
N GLY A 142 -8.54 11.61 -7.08
CA GLY A 142 -8.54 12.38 -5.84
C GLY A 142 -7.81 11.71 -4.68
N ALA A 143 -7.03 10.65 -4.92
CA ALA A 143 -6.24 10.00 -3.87
C ALA A 143 -5.22 10.97 -3.23
N ASP A 144 -4.95 10.85 -1.95
CA ASP A 144 -4.01 11.71 -1.22
C ASP A 144 -2.55 11.32 -1.47
N ILE A 145 -2.28 10.05 -1.71
CA ILE A 145 -0.93 9.51 -1.96
C ILE A 145 -1.00 8.52 -3.13
N LEU A 146 -0.02 8.60 -4.04
CA LEU A 146 0.00 7.82 -5.27
C LEU A 146 1.07 6.74 -5.17
N LYS A 147 0.66 5.45 -5.12
CA LYS A 147 1.60 4.33 -4.89
C LYS A 147 1.68 3.40 -6.10
N ILE A 148 2.92 3.03 -6.49
CA ILE A 148 3.18 1.99 -7.48
C ILE A 148 4.37 1.13 -7.07
N ALA A 149 4.20 -0.19 -7.17
CA ALA A 149 5.27 -1.15 -7.01
C ALA A 149 5.38 -2.02 -8.27
N VAL A 150 6.59 -2.25 -8.75
CA VAL A 150 6.84 -3.00 -9.99
C VAL A 150 7.96 -4.02 -9.81
N MET A 151 7.94 -5.10 -10.58
CA MET A 151 8.97 -6.14 -10.53
C MET A 151 10.01 -5.90 -11.63
N PRO A 152 11.28 -5.70 -11.28
CA PRO A 152 12.35 -5.58 -12.26
C PRO A 152 12.86 -6.96 -12.70
N GLU A 153 13.03 -7.17 -13.99
CA GLU A 153 13.72 -8.32 -14.56
C GLU A 153 15.23 -8.03 -14.75
N ASN A 154 15.57 -6.76 -14.91
CA ASN A 154 16.94 -6.31 -15.15
C ASN A 154 17.19 -4.92 -14.56
N ARG A 155 18.48 -4.44 -14.63
CA ARG A 155 18.87 -3.15 -14.07
C ARG A 155 18.20 -1.95 -14.74
N ARG A 156 17.84 -2.05 -16.04
CA ARG A 156 17.17 -0.98 -16.77
C ARG A 156 15.76 -0.74 -16.21
N ASP A 157 15.10 -1.78 -15.76
CA ASP A 157 13.77 -1.68 -15.15
C ASP A 157 13.80 -0.84 -13.89
N VAL A 158 14.84 -0.98 -13.06
CA VAL A 158 15.04 -0.14 -11.87
C VAL A 158 15.22 1.33 -12.28
N LEU A 159 16.03 1.59 -13.31
CA LEU A 159 16.23 2.94 -13.84
C LEU A 159 14.94 3.50 -14.47
N THR A 160 14.15 2.65 -15.12
CA THR A 160 12.83 3.03 -15.68
C THR A 160 11.90 3.51 -14.57
N LEU A 161 11.80 2.77 -13.46
CA LEU A 161 10.99 3.19 -12.32
C LEU A 161 11.48 4.49 -11.70
N LEU A 162 12.77 4.60 -11.42
CA LEU A 162 13.35 5.82 -10.82
C LEU A 162 13.15 7.04 -11.74
N GLY A 163 13.36 6.87 -13.05
CA GLY A 163 13.10 7.92 -14.03
C GLY A 163 11.62 8.30 -14.15
N ALA A 164 10.69 7.32 -14.04
CA ALA A 164 9.25 7.60 -14.00
C ALA A 164 8.86 8.34 -12.72
N THR A 165 9.50 8.02 -11.60
CA THR A 165 9.27 8.69 -10.30
C THR A 165 9.69 10.15 -10.37
N GLU A 166 10.90 10.40 -10.86
CA GLU A 166 11.44 11.76 -11.04
C GLU A 166 10.57 12.58 -12.00
N GLU A 167 10.21 12.01 -13.15
CA GLU A 167 9.34 12.68 -14.13
C GLU A 167 7.98 13.03 -13.56
N MET A 168 7.35 12.08 -12.84
CA MET A 168 6.06 12.32 -12.20
C MET A 168 6.18 13.42 -11.15
N TYR A 169 7.20 13.35 -10.28
CA TYR A 169 7.44 14.31 -9.21
C TYR A 169 7.68 15.72 -9.75
N THR A 170 8.54 15.85 -10.75
CA THR A 170 8.95 17.16 -11.25
C THR A 170 7.89 17.84 -12.11
N ASN A 171 7.12 17.07 -12.89
CA ASN A 171 6.28 17.66 -13.93
C ASN A 171 4.77 17.57 -13.65
N TYR A 172 4.31 16.65 -12.78
CA TYR A 172 2.88 16.33 -12.72
C TYR A 172 2.31 16.17 -11.33
N ALA A 173 3.11 15.78 -10.32
CA ALA A 173 2.59 15.46 -9.01
C ALA A 173 2.25 16.73 -8.23
N ASP A 174 1.02 16.79 -7.71
CA ASP A 174 0.58 17.74 -6.70
C ASP A 174 0.41 17.08 -5.32
N ARG A 175 0.82 15.81 -5.19
CA ARG A 175 0.65 14.94 -4.01
C ARG A 175 1.86 14.03 -3.82
N PRO A 176 2.08 13.50 -2.60
CA PRO A 176 3.17 12.57 -2.33
C PRO A 176 3.12 11.31 -3.20
N LEU A 177 4.29 10.87 -3.62
CA LEU A 177 4.47 9.62 -4.38
C LEU A 177 5.06 8.53 -3.48
N ILE A 178 4.66 7.30 -3.73
CA ILE A 178 5.28 6.09 -3.19
C ILE A 178 5.62 5.18 -4.37
N THR A 179 6.90 5.04 -4.67
CA THR A 179 7.33 4.21 -5.78
C THR A 179 8.41 3.24 -5.36
N MET A 180 8.33 2.00 -5.84
CA MET A 180 9.35 1.01 -5.53
C MET A 180 9.50 -0.04 -6.60
N SER A 181 10.75 -0.42 -6.85
CA SER A 181 11.12 -1.61 -7.58
C SER A 181 11.29 -2.76 -6.58
N MET A 182 10.63 -3.89 -6.81
CA MET A 182 10.60 -5.02 -5.89
C MET A 182 11.81 -5.95 -6.04
N GLY A 183 11.90 -6.97 -5.20
CA GLY A 183 12.98 -7.94 -5.23
C GLY A 183 14.37 -7.38 -4.86
N LYS A 184 15.37 -8.25 -4.89
CA LYS A 184 16.75 -7.86 -4.51
C LYS A 184 17.33 -6.80 -5.45
N LEU A 185 17.03 -6.89 -6.74
CA LEU A 185 17.53 -5.96 -7.75
C LEU A 185 16.97 -4.56 -7.53
N GLY A 186 15.70 -4.47 -7.12
CA GLY A 186 15.00 -3.22 -6.87
C GLY A 186 15.23 -2.62 -5.48
N ALA A 187 15.91 -3.31 -4.57
CA ALA A 187 16.10 -2.87 -3.18
C ALA A 187 16.71 -1.47 -3.07
N VAL A 188 17.57 -1.09 -4.00
CA VAL A 188 18.17 0.25 -4.07
C VAL A 188 17.10 1.36 -4.14
N SER A 189 15.98 1.13 -4.84
CA SER A 189 14.90 2.11 -4.95
C SER A 189 14.22 2.45 -3.61
N ARG A 190 14.30 1.53 -2.63
CA ARG A 190 13.76 1.75 -1.29
C ARG A 190 14.63 2.70 -0.46
N VAL A 191 15.92 2.75 -0.76
CA VAL A 191 16.89 3.58 -0.03
C VAL A 191 17.10 4.93 -0.71
N CYS A 192 17.18 4.96 -2.05
CA CYS A 192 17.40 6.21 -2.81
C CYS A 192 16.12 6.86 -3.34
N GLY A 193 14.94 6.30 -3.07
CA GLY A 193 13.66 6.77 -3.63
C GLY A 193 13.36 8.24 -3.34
N GLU A 194 13.72 8.73 -2.16
CA GLU A 194 13.54 10.14 -1.77
C GLU A 194 14.25 11.09 -2.75
N THR A 195 15.46 10.74 -3.20
CA THR A 195 16.22 11.53 -4.18
C THR A 195 15.46 11.74 -5.49
N PHE A 196 14.58 10.80 -5.83
CA PHE A 196 13.77 10.83 -7.06
C PHE A 196 12.32 11.29 -6.83
N GLY A 197 11.96 11.67 -5.60
CA GLY A 197 10.64 12.20 -5.28
C GLY A 197 9.66 11.20 -4.64
N SER A 198 10.11 9.99 -4.26
CA SER A 198 9.27 9.07 -3.48
C SER A 198 9.30 9.44 -2.01
N ALA A 199 8.14 9.77 -1.42
CA ALA A 199 8.03 10.32 -0.07
C ALA A 199 8.05 9.26 1.04
N VAL A 200 7.73 7.99 0.73
CA VAL A 200 7.59 6.91 1.71
C VAL A 200 8.25 5.64 1.19
N THR A 201 8.91 4.92 2.08
CA THR A 201 9.39 3.56 1.82
C THR A 201 8.92 2.61 2.92
N PHE A 202 8.93 1.29 2.65
CA PHE A 202 8.42 0.27 3.55
C PHE A 202 9.54 -0.64 4.04
N GLY A 203 9.75 -0.66 5.36
CA GLY A 203 10.57 -1.63 6.06
C GLY A 203 9.73 -2.76 6.66
N ALA A 204 10.35 -3.89 6.96
CA ALA A 204 9.71 -5.00 7.62
C ALA A 204 9.95 -4.96 9.14
N VAL A 205 8.90 -5.20 9.92
CA VAL A 205 9.01 -5.50 11.35
C VAL A 205 8.65 -6.99 11.52
N GLY A 206 9.66 -7.83 11.70
CA GLY A 206 9.51 -9.29 11.64
C GLY A 206 9.53 -9.81 10.20
N ASN A 207 8.40 -10.34 9.70
CA ASN A 207 8.33 -10.92 8.36
C ASN A 207 8.16 -9.83 7.29
N ALA A 208 8.89 -9.99 6.17
CA ALA A 208 8.74 -9.11 5.01
C ALA A 208 7.40 -9.35 4.32
N SER A 209 6.64 -8.28 4.04
CA SER A 209 5.34 -8.35 3.36
C SER A 209 5.42 -8.19 1.83
N ALA A 210 6.62 -7.91 1.32
CA ALA A 210 6.87 -7.80 -0.12
C ALA A 210 8.34 -8.13 -0.44
N PRO A 211 8.63 -8.64 -1.66
CA PRO A 211 9.99 -8.94 -2.08
C PRO A 211 10.93 -7.73 -1.97
N GLY A 212 12.13 -7.95 -1.42
CA GLY A 212 13.17 -6.92 -1.31
C GLY A 212 12.97 -5.91 -0.18
N GLN A 213 12.01 -6.10 0.73
CA GLN A 213 11.95 -5.32 1.96
C GLN A 213 13.16 -5.60 2.86
N MET A 214 13.65 -4.54 3.49
CA MET A 214 14.68 -4.58 4.52
C MET A 214 14.03 -4.48 5.91
N GLU A 215 14.73 -4.95 6.92
CA GLU A 215 14.35 -4.72 8.31
C GLU A 215 14.28 -3.21 8.60
N ALA A 216 13.23 -2.77 9.32
CA ALA A 216 12.88 -1.36 9.47
C ALA A 216 13.98 -0.51 10.10
N GLY A 217 14.70 -1.02 11.13
CA GLY A 217 15.79 -0.30 11.78
C GLY A 217 16.97 -0.08 10.84
N ARG A 218 17.37 -1.12 10.10
CA ARG A 218 18.46 -1.01 9.11
C ARG A 218 18.12 -0.10 7.94
N LEU A 219 16.84 -0.12 7.52
CA LEU A 219 16.35 0.80 6.50
C LEU A 219 16.43 2.25 7.00
N ARG A 220 16.01 2.50 8.24
CA ARG A 220 16.11 3.83 8.88
C ARG A 220 17.56 4.31 8.91
N GLU A 221 18.51 3.49 9.37
CA GLU A 221 19.93 3.83 9.40
C GLU A 221 20.47 4.20 8.01
N ALA A 222 20.10 3.44 6.98
CA ALA A 222 20.49 3.72 5.59
C ALA A 222 19.93 5.05 5.07
N LEU A 223 18.66 5.34 5.36
CA LEU A 223 18.00 6.60 4.99
C LEU A 223 18.64 7.80 5.68
N GLU A 224 18.94 7.70 6.98
CA GLU A 224 19.62 8.75 7.75
C GLU A 224 21.04 9.02 7.24
N LEU A 225 21.73 7.98 6.82
CA LEU A 225 23.08 8.11 6.22
C LEU A 225 23.04 8.87 4.89
N LEU A 226 22.03 8.60 4.05
CA LEU A 226 21.92 9.17 2.70
C LEU A 226 21.30 10.56 2.68
N HIS A 227 20.30 10.80 3.51
CA HIS A 227 19.46 12.00 3.45
C HIS A 227 19.65 12.92 4.66
N GLY A 228 20.44 12.49 5.64
CA GLY A 228 20.65 13.18 6.92
C GLY A 228 19.45 13.04 7.86
N ASN A 229 19.68 13.38 9.14
CA ASN A 229 18.63 13.42 10.18
C ASN A 229 17.67 14.60 9.91
N LYS A 230 16.82 14.51 8.92
CA LYS A 230 15.65 15.41 8.83
C LYS A 230 14.62 14.89 9.82
N LYS A 231 14.58 15.47 11.01
CA LYS A 231 13.36 15.41 11.82
C LYS A 231 12.30 16.15 11.04
N LEU A 232 11.29 15.41 10.55
CA LEU A 232 10.05 15.99 10.03
C LEU A 232 9.33 16.76 11.15
#